data_37cf7c3c610465038662552f75dc8045
#
_entry.id   37cf7c3c610465038662552f75dc8045
#
_cell.length_a   1.000
_cell.length_b   1.000
_cell.length_c   1.000
_cell.angle_alpha   90.00
_cell.angle_beta   90.00
_cell.angle_gamma   90.00
#
_symmetry.space_group_name_H-M   'P 1'
#
loop_
_entity.id
_entity.type
_entity.pdbx_description
1 polymer ?
#
loop_
_entity_poly.entity_id
_entity_poly.type
_entity_poly.pdbx_seq_one_letter_code
_entity_poly.pdbx_strand_id
1 'polypeptide(L)'
;MTNKLNASLLAIALVFSSTFISCNNKTEVSKTVTSDSTAIAHEDGDHIYACPMHPEVTGKENDECPKCGMKLEHNDNAGGPSNVTMQFSYNPTAPKANEEVTLIMTPKLKDKPNEQVPLDVEHTKKIHLIAVSEDLSWFDHIHPEIGADGAYTVKEKFPTAGKYTLFADYKPSGANHTVDNLNVNVLGTVPPAKSYGADKLTGAAGDGFSVTLTPDAGKFATNMATHINGEVLLNGKAVDVNTLEDYLGAKAHMVVVSLADKKYLHVHPSVEGGKFDLHTTFDKPGIYRGWIQFQSKGKVYTSDFVMNVAEGKMNDMKKDDMKDMKH
;
A
#
# COMPACT_ATOMS: atom_id res chain seq x y z
N MET A 1 -66.58 7.12 0.64
CA MET A 1 -66.87 8.32 1.46
C MET A 1 -65.59 9.10 1.52
N THR A 2 -65.42 9.92 0.66
CA THR A 2 -65.21 11.37 0.54
C THR A 2 -64.93 12.10 1.86
N ASN A 3 -63.74 12.75 1.96
CA ASN A 3 -63.70 14.18 2.16
C ASN A 3 -62.31 14.77 1.85
N LYS A 4 -62.34 15.73 0.94
CA LYS A 4 -61.33 16.75 0.62
C LYS A 4 -61.44 17.91 1.62
N LEU A 5 -60.38 18.69 1.81
CA LEU A 5 -60.36 20.19 1.69
C LEU A 5 -58.99 20.70 2.18
N ASN A 6 -58.24 21.34 1.27
CA ASN A 6 -57.98 22.78 1.06
C ASN A 6 -57.05 23.44 2.10
N ALA A 7 -55.83 23.81 1.70
CA ALA A 7 -55.38 25.07 1.04
C ALA A 7 -55.38 26.29 1.96
N SER A 8 -54.24 26.89 2.19
CA SER A 8 -54.04 28.35 2.02
C SER A 8 -52.58 28.77 2.13
N LEU A 9 -52.15 29.52 1.12
CA LEU A 9 -50.91 30.31 1.01
C LEU A 9 -50.91 31.47 2.03
N LEU A 10 -49.72 31.81 2.52
CA LEU A 10 -49.41 33.24 2.76
C LEU A 10 -47.89 33.49 2.53
N ALA A 11 -47.60 34.31 1.51
CA ALA A 11 -46.31 34.91 1.25
C ALA A 11 -46.21 36.22 2.06
N ILE A 12 -45.04 36.43 2.71
CA ILE A 12 -44.65 37.78 3.15
C ILE A 12 -43.18 37.97 2.74
N ALA A 13 -43.00 38.86 1.77
CA ALA A 13 -41.75 39.46 1.41
C ALA A 13 -41.48 40.66 2.33
N LEU A 14 -40.27 40.77 2.85
CA LEU A 14 -39.76 42.00 3.44
C LEU A 14 -38.35 42.26 2.94
N VAL A 15 -38.26 43.27 2.11
CA VAL A 15 -37.05 43.93 1.63
C VAL A 15 -36.61 44.91 2.69
N PHE A 16 -35.32 44.89 3.06
CA PHE A 16 -34.64 46.03 3.66
C PHE A 16 -33.28 46.24 3.02
N SER A 17 -33.14 47.46 2.50
CA SER A 17 -31.99 48.03 1.82
C SER A 17 -31.02 48.69 2.81
N SER A 18 -29.76 48.74 2.36
CA SER A 18 -28.69 49.76 2.56
C SER A 18 -28.18 49.98 3.99
N THR A 19 -26.89 50.10 4.19
CA THR A 19 -25.97 51.17 3.79
C THR A 19 -24.53 50.83 4.04
N PHE A 20 -23.65 51.25 3.12
CA PHE A 20 -22.21 51.29 3.23
C PHE A 20 -21.73 52.32 4.26
N ILE A 21 -20.76 51.94 5.12
CA ILE A 21 -19.85 52.90 5.73
C ILE A 21 -18.45 52.31 5.67
N SER A 22 -17.59 52.99 4.89
CA SER A 22 -16.17 52.84 4.82
C SER A 22 -15.54 53.64 5.99
N CYS A 23 -14.64 53.04 6.73
CA CYS A 23 -13.64 53.75 7.52
C CYS A 23 -12.33 53.03 7.50
N ASN A 24 -11.39 53.69 6.86
CA ASN A 24 -9.96 53.42 6.80
C ASN A 24 -9.32 53.80 8.14
N ASN A 25 -8.55 52.95 8.79
CA ASN A 25 -7.55 53.41 9.78
C ASN A 25 -6.33 52.50 9.80
N LYS A 26 -5.23 53.07 9.37
CA LYS A 26 -3.88 52.56 9.57
C LYS A 26 -3.49 52.72 11.04
N THR A 27 -2.89 51.68 11.63
CA THR A 27 -1.93 51.84 12.73
C THR A 27 -0.89 50.75 12.68
N GLU A 28 0.35 51.15 12.73
CA GLU A 28 1.55 50.30 12.67
C GLU A 28 1.89 49.63 14.01
N VAL A 29 2.67 48.55 13.90
CA VAL A 29 3.78 48.04 14.71
C VAL A 29 3.46 47.35 16.06
N SER A 30 3.76 46.05 16.11
CA SER A 30 4.84 45.54 16.96
C SER A 30 5.20 44.10 16.59
N LYS A 31 6.47 43.84 16.32
CA LYS A 31 7.07 42.51 16.12
C LYS A 31 7.14 41.76 17.44
N THR A 32 6.61 40.58 17.50
CA THR A 32 7.03 39.54 18.45
C THR A 32 7.26 38.24 17.68
N VAL A 33 8.50 37.77 17.73
CA VAL A 33 8.95 36.54 17.08
C VAL A 33 8.46 35.36 17.90
N THR A 34 7.62 34.54 17.35
CA THR A 34 7.36 33.18 17.82
C THR A 34 7.53 32.23 16.66
N SER A 35 8.28 31.18 16.91
CA SER A 35 8.69 30.10 16.02
C SER A 35 7.55 29.59 15.13
N ASP A 36 7.75 29.77 13.84
CA ASP A 36 6.81 29.47 12.79
C ASP A 36 7.07 28.06 12.23
N SER A 37 6.12 27.18 12.41
CA SER A 37 5.96 26.06 11.54
C SER A 37 5.24 26.59 10.30
N THR A 38 5.99 26.87 9.25
CA THR A 38 5.50 27.41 7.99
C THR A 38 4.53 26.45 7.32
N ALA A 39 3.24 26.67 7.53
CA ALA A 39 2.24 26.32 6.56
C ALA A 39 2.37 27.30 5.40
N ILE A 40 2.92 26.86 4.28
CA ILE A 40 2.98 27.62 3.03
C ILE A 40 1.55 27.71 2.50
N ALA A 41 0.96 28.90 2.60
CA ALA A 41 -0.28 29.21 1.88
C ALA A 41 0.08 29.41 0.40
N HIS A 42 -0.30 28.45 -0.45
CA HIS A 42 -0.23 28.59 -1.91
C HIS A 42 -1.47 29.33 -2.39
N GLU A 43 -1.29 30.49 -3.02
CA GLU A 43 -2.25 31.11 -3.91
C GLU A 43 -2.09 30.48 -5.31
N ASP A 44 -3.22 30.13 -5.92
CA ASP A 44 -3.40 29.36 -7.16
C ASP A 44 -3.12 27.84 -6.99
N GLY A 45 -4.23 27.12 -6.88
CA GLY A 45 -4.49 25.68 -7.00
C GLY A 45 -3.33 24.73 -7.31
N ASP A 46 -2.22 24.74 -6.58
CA ASP A 46 -1.20 23.73 -6.67
C ASP A 46 -1.76 22.41 -6.10
N HIS A 47 -2.22 21.56 -7.00
CA HIS A 47 -2.61 20.21 -6.63
C HIS A 47 -1.43 19.45 -6.05
N ILE A 48 -1.65 18.79 -4.92
CA ILE A 48 -0.63 17.94 -4.30
C ILE A 48 -0.64 16.58 -5.01
N TYR A 49 0.52 16.16 -5.47
CA TYR A 49 0.74 14.80 -5.97
C TYR A 49 1.50 14.02 -4.93
N ALA A 50 1.06 12.82 -4.62
CA ALA A 50 1.69 11.96 -3.62
C ALA A 50 1.79 10.53 -4.14
N CYS A 51 2.75 9.79 -3.61
CA CYS A 51 2.81 8.37 -3.89
C CYS A 51 1.62 7.66 -3.23
N PRO A 52 0.83 6.87 -3.98
CA PRO A 52 -0.27 6.10 -3.40
C PRO A 52 0.15 5.21 -2.23
N MET A 53 1.34 4.60 -2.31
CA MET A 53 1.89 3.71 -1.29
C MET A 53 2.72 4.41 -0.20
N HIS A 54 3.21 5.62 -0.48
CA HIS A 54 4.04 6.43 0.43
C HIS A 54 3.48 7.84 0.48
N PRO A 55 2.34 8.07 1.11
CA PRO A 55 1.64 9.35 1.06
C PRO A 55 2.43 10.53 1.65
N GLU A 56 3.49 10.24 2.40
CA GLU A 56 4.46 11.23 2.88
C GLU A 56 5.43 11.70 1.78
N VAL A 57 5.52 10.97 0.67
CA VAL A 57 6.30 11.38 -0.51
C VAL A 57 5.40 12.19 -1.42
N THR A 58 5.62 13.49 -1.44
CA THR A 58 4.87 14.44 -2.26
C THR A 58 5.78 15.11 -3.30
N GLY A 59 5.21 15.55 -4.41
CA GLY A 59 5.92 16.21 -5.50
C GLY A 59 4.97 16.80 -6.52
N LYS A 60 5.40 16.84 -7.78
CA LYS A 60 4.64 17.35 -8.92
C LYS A 60 3.98 16.20 -9.69
N GLU A 61 3.08 16.57 -10.58
CA GLU A 61 2.51 15.63 -11.55
C GLU A 61 3.62 14.95 -12.36
N ASN A 62 3.52 13.63 -12.50
CA ASN A 62 4.48 12.75 -13.18
C ASN A 62 5.82 12.52 -12.47
N ASP A 63 6.07 13.10 -11.30
CA ASP A 63 7.23 12.71 -10.48
C ASP A 63 7.09 11.24 -10.05
N GLU A 64 8.24 10.61 -9.80
CA GLU A 64 8.28 9.22 -9.34
C GLU A 64 8.66 9.15 -7.86
N CYS A 65 8.05 8.21 -7.16
CA CYS A 65 8.35 7.98 -5.75
C CYS A 65 9.74 7.37 -5.59
N PRO A 66 10.67 8.01 -4.88
CA PRO A 66 12.02 7.47 -4.67
C PRO A 66 12.04 6.19 -3.81
N LYS A 67 10.90 5.86 -3.17
CA LYS A 67 10.79 4.66 -2.34
C LYS A 67 10.32 3.43 -3.11
N CYS A 68 9.47 3.59 -4.13
CA CYS A 68 8.88 2.47 -4.85
C CYS A 68 8.78 2.64 -6.36
N GLY A 69 9.26 3.75 -6.93
CA GLY A 69 9.23 4.01 -8.36
C GLY A 69 7.85 4.33 -8.95
N MET A 70 6.77 4.26 -8.17
CA MET A 70 5.45 4.61 -8.66
C MET A 70 5.35 6.11 -8.94
N LYS A 71 4.63 6.46 -10.01
CA LYS A 71 4.28 7.85 -10.28
C LYS A 71 3.42 8.42 -9.16
N LEU A 72 3.66 9.69 -8.86
CA LEU A 72 2.83 10.42 -7.90
C LEU A 72 1.46 10.67 -8.52
N GLU A 73 0.40 10.45 -7.75
CA GLU A 73 -0.99 10.69 -8.13
C GLU A 73 -1.53 11.91 -7.41
N HIS A 74 -2.47 12.59 -8.04
CA HIS A 74 -3.16 13.72 -7.44
C HIS A 74 -3.85 13.32 -6.13
N ASN A 75 -3.48 13.96 -5.03
CA ASN A 75 -4.00 13.65 -3.71
C ASN A 75 -3.97 14.88 -2.79
N ASP A 76 -5.03 15.64 -2.76
CA ASP A 76 -5.16 16.84 -1.91
C ASP A 76 -5.14 16.51 -0.40
N ASN A 77 -5.24 15.23 -0.02
CA ASN A 77 -5.17 14.76 1.37
C ASN A 77 -3.80 14.15 1.72
N ALA A 78 -2.80 14.31 0.87
CA ALA A 78 -1.47 13.74 1.09
C ALA A 78 -0.83 14.26 2.38
N GLY A 79 -0.11 13.37 3.07
CA GLY A 79 0.69 13.68 4.26
C GLY A 79 -0.03 13.55 5.60
N GLY A 80 -1.35 13.34 5.64
CA GLY A 80 -2.10 13.09 6.88
C GLY A 80 -2.21 11.60 7.23
N PRO A 81 -2.22 11.23 8.53
CA PRO A 81 -2.53 9.86 8.93
C PRO A 81 -3.97 9.52 8.58
N SER A 82 -4.19 8.28 8.10
CA SER A 82 -5.54 7.79 7.86
C SER A 82 -6.34 7.73 9.18
N ASN A 83 -7.54 8.32 9.19
CA ASN A 83 -8.49 8.19 10.30
C ASN A 83 -9.30 6.89 10.22
N VAL A 84 -8.98 6.02 9.27
CA VAL A 84 -9.61 4.71 9.07
C VAL A 84 -8.73 3.62 9.67
N THR A 85 -9.37 2.58 10.20
CA THR A 85 -8.72 1.34 10.64
C THR A 85 -9.57 0.14 10.25
N MET A 86 -8.94 -1.00 10.02
CA MET A 86 -9.61 -2.25 9.67
C MET A 86 -10.02 -3.00 10.94
N GLN A 87 -11.32 -3.02 11.24
CA GLN A 87 -11.84 -3.94 12.25
C GLN A 87 -11.79 -5.36 11.70
N PHE A 88 -11.23 -6.28 12.48
CA PHE A 88 -10.99 -7.65 12.04
C PHE A 88 -11.54 -8.68 13.00
N SER A 89 -12.14 -9.72 12.44
CA SER A 89 -12.53 -10.94 13.14
C SER A 89 -12.44 -12.14 12.22
N TYR A 90 -12.52 -13.34 12.78
CA TYR A 90 -12.52 -14.57 11.99
C TYR A 90 -13.33 -15.67 12.66
N ASN A 91 -13.84 -16.60 11.85
CA ASN A 91 -14.66 -17.72 12.29
C ASN A 91 -14.17 -19.03 11.61
N PRO A 92 -13.89 -20.12 12.38
CA PRO A 92 -13.99 -20.20 13.83
C PRO A 92 -12.95 -19.33 14.57
N THR A 93 -13.26 -18.90 15.78
CA THR A 93 -12.36 -18.05 16.61
C THR A 93 -11.13 -18.80 17.14
N ALA A 94 -11.11 -20.12 16.99
CA ALA A 94 -10.03 -21.02 17.39
C ALA A 94 -9.72 -22.03 16.28
N PRO A 95 -9.27 -21.54 15.08
CA PRO A 95 -9.06 -22.39 13.92
C PRO A 95 -7.91 -23.37 14.13
N LYS A 96 -7.95 -24.51 13.44
CA LYS A 96 -6.88 -25.49 13.38
C LYS A 96 -6.25 -25.49 11.98
N ALA A 97 -5.04 -26.06 11.90
CA ALA A 97 -4.36 -26.21 10.62
C ALA A 97 -5.23 -26.93 9.60
N ASN A 98 -5.24 -26.43 8.35
CA ASN A 98 -6.04 -26.90 7.22
C ASN A 98 -7.58 -26.81 7.41
N GLU A 99 -8.05 -26.20 8.48
CA GLU A 99 -9.45 -25.85 8.67
C GLU A 99 -9.80 -24.59 7.84
N GLU A 100 -10.99 -24.53 7.25
CA GLU A 100 -11.46 -23.34 6.56
C GLU A 100 -11.82 -22.24 7.60
N VAL A 101 -11.21 -21.07 7.44
CA VAL A 101 -11.40 -19.90 8.28
C VAL A 101 -12.02 -18.81 7.43
N THR A 102 -13.16 -18.27 7.83
CA THR A 102 -13.73 -17.06 7.24
C THR A 102 -13.09 -15.85 7.93
N LEU A 103 -12.34 -15.06 7.19
CA LEU A 103 -11.79 -13.78 7.62
C LEU A 103 -12.82 -12.69 7.32
N ILE A 104 -13.04 -11.79 8.28
CA ILE A 104 -14.08 -10.75 8.22
C ILE A 104 -13.43 -9.42 8.53
N MET A 105 -13.52 -8.48 7.62
CA MET A 105 -12.88 -7.16 7.70
C MET A 105 -13.92 -6.08 7.47
N THR A 106 -13.90 -5.04 8.32
CA THR A 106 -14.78 -3.90 8.17
C THR A 106 -13.98 -2.62 8.39
N PRO A 107 -13.80 -1.79 7.35
CA PRO A 107 -13.14 -0.50 7.51
C PRO A 107 -14.02 0.43 8.37
N LYS A 108 -13.43 1.09 9.34
CA LYS A 108 -14.11 1.96 10.31
C LYS A 108 -13.38 3.26 10.52
N LEU A 109 -14.11 4.35 10.66
CA LEU A 109 -13.56 5.60 11.18
C LEU A 109 -13.25 5.43 12.68
N LYS A 110 -12.07 5.89 13.10
CA LYS A 110 -11.62 5.80 14.51
C LYS A 110 -12.54 6.58 15.48
N ASP A 111 -13.06 7.71 15.01
CA ASP A 111 -13.94 8.61 15.76
C ASP A 111 -15.44 8.33 15.55
N LYS A 112 -15.79 7.58 14.48
CA LYS A 112 -17.18 7.27 14.11
C LYS A 112 -17.33 5.80 13.68
N PRO A 113 -17.20 4.85 14.60
CA PRO A 113 -17.10 3.42 14.27
C PRO A 113 -18.37 2.81 13.67
N ASN A 114 -19.51 3.53 13.71
CA ASN A 114 -20.77 3.08 13.12
C ASN A 114 -20.98 3.57 11.67
N GLU A 115 -20.16 4.50 11.18
CA GLU A 115 -20.24 4.95 9.79
C GLU A 115 -19.53 3.94 8.87
N GLN A 116 -20.14 3.69 7.70
CA GLN A 116 -19.51 2.89 6.65
C GLN A 116 -18.41 3.71 5.98
N VAL A 117 -17.29 3.08 5.75
CA VAL A 117 -16.15 3.67 5.02
C VAL A 117 -16.08 3.00 3.65
N PRO A 118 -16.42 3.70 2.56
CA PRO A 118 -16.22 3.18 1.23
C PRO A 118 -14.71 3.06 0.93
N LEU A 119 -14.35 2.04 0.16
CA LEU A 119 -12.98 1.84 -0.32
C LEU A 119 -12.93 2.07 -1.84
N ASP A 120 -11.86 2.70 -2.29
CA ASP A 120 -11.54 2.81 -3.71
C ASP A 120 -11.05 1.45 -4.25
N VAL A 121 -11.08 1.32 -5.57
CA VAL A 121 -10.54 0.14 -6.25
C VAL A 121 -9.12 0.48 -6.67
N GLU A 122 -8.15 -0.26 -6.17
CA GLU A 122 -6.76 -0.20 -6.61
C GLU A 122 -6.36 -1.56 -7.19
N HIS A 123 -5.68 -1.56 -8.32
CA HIS A 123 -5.27 -2.80 -8.97
C HIS A 123 -6.40 -3.83 -9.08
N THR A 124 -7.58 -3.37 -9.51
CA THR A 124 -8.81 -4.16 -9.71
C THR A 124 -9.50 -4.69 -8.46
N LYS A 125 -8.95 -4.45 -7.27
CA LYS A 125 -9.48 -4.91 -5.97
C LYS A 125 -9.60 -3.77 -4.96
N LYS A 126 -10.47 -3.93 -3.98
CA LYS A 126 -10.67 -2.96 -2.89
C LYS A 126 -9.76 -3.22 -1.70
N ILE A 127 -9.39 -4.49 -1.50
CA ILE A 127 -8.45 -4.93 -0.47
C ILE A 127 -7.52 -5.97 -1.07
N HIS A 128 -6.21 -5.75 -0.93
CA HIS A 128 -5.20 -6.77 -1.12
C HIS A 128 -4.84 -7.31 0.27
N LEU A 129 -5.18 -8.56 0.54
CA LEU A 129 -4.91 -9.19 1.81
C LEU A 129 -3.73 -10.15 1.65
N ILE A 130 -2.60 -9.76 2.19
CA ILE A 130 -1.39 -10.57 2.20
C ILE A 130 -1.33 -11.32 3.52
N ALA A 131 -1.22 -12.63 3.48
CA ALA A 131 -1.09 -13.48 4.67
C ALA A 131 0.27 -14.18 4.69
N VAL A 132 0.95 -14.13 5.82
CA VAL A 132 2.26 -14.78 6.01
C VAL A 132 2.31 -15.51 7.35
N SER A 133 3.03 -16.66 7.41
CA SER A 133 3.37 -17.30 8.68
C SER A 133 4.39 -16.47 9.46
N GLU A 134 4.48 -16.67 10.78
CA GLU A 134 5.40 -15.95 11.66
C GLU A 134 6.86 -16.05 11.21
N ASP A 135 7.25 -17.20 10.69
CA ASP A 135 8.59 -17.46 10.17
C ASP A 135 8.76 -17.12 8.67
N LEU A 136 7.71 -16.55 8.02
CA LEU A 136 7.68 -16.22 6.60
C LEU A 136 7.95 -17.43 5.66
N SER A 137 7.67 -18.65 6.10
CA SER A 137 7.80 -19.86 5.28
C SER A 137 6.59 -20.10 4.37
N TRP A 138 5.47 -19.47 4.71
CA TRP A 138 4.23 -19.52 3.96
C TRP A 138 3.72 -18.11 3.65
N PHE A 139 3.10 -17.97 2.48
CA PHE A 139 2.57 -16.73 1.93
C PHE A 139 1.31 -17.02 1.11
N ASP A 140 0.32 -16.16 1.23
CA ASP A 140 -0.79 -16.09 0.28
C ASP A 140 -1.20 -14.63 0.02
N HIS A 141 -1.79 -14.40 -1.17
CA HIS A 141 -2.30 -13.10 -1.60
C HIS A 141 -3.74 -13.28 -2.07
N ILE A 142 -4.65 -12.84 -1.24
CA ILE A 142 -6.08 -13.08 -1.38
C ILE A 142 -6.87 -11.77 -1.40
N HIS A 143 -8.08 -11.80 -1.93
CA HIS A 143 -8.88 -10.61 -2.16
C HIS A 143 -10.27 -10.80 -1.54
N PRO A 144 -10.54 -10.18 -0.40
CA PRO A 144 -11.86 -10.20 0.23
C PRO A 144 -12.91 -9.50 -0.64
N GLU A 145 -14.12 -10.07 -0.67
CA GLU A 145 -15.24 -9.50 -1.39
C GLU A 145 -16.26 -8.91 -0.42
N ILE A 146 -16.88 -7.80 -0.80
CA ILE A 146 -17.85 -7.09 0.05
C ILE A 146 -19.18 -7.84 0.08
N GLY A 147 -19.68 -8.10 1.30
CA GLY A 147 -21.02 -8.65 1.55
C GLY A 147 -22.11 -7.58 1.58
N ALA A 148 -23.36 -8.04 1.63
CA ALA A 148 -24.53 -7.16 1.73
C ALA A 148 -24.58 -6.34 3.03
N ASP A 149 -23.89 -6.79 4.07
CA ASP A 149 -23.74 -6.13 5.36
C ASP A 149 -22.62 -5.06 5.39
N GLY A 150 -21.89 -4.91 4.27
CA GLY A 150 -20.77 -3.97 4.14
C GLY A 150 -19.46 -4.51 4.72
N ALA A 151 -19.41 -5.73 5.21
CA ALA A 151 -18.17 -6.39 5.61
C ALA A 151 -17.50 -7.05 4.38
N TYR A 152 -16.17 -7.05 4.38
CA TYR A 152 -15.38 -7.77 3.39
C TYR A 152 -15.02 -9.13 3.95
N THR A 153 -15.27 -10.20 3.18
CA THR A 153 -15.01 -11.57 3.64
C THR A 153 -14.21 -12.36 2.62
N VAL A 154 -13.38 -13.26 3.13
CA VAL A 154 -12.67 -14.26 2.32
C VAL A 154 -12.48 -15.52 3.15
N LYS A 155 -12.41 -16.66 2.49
CA LYS A 155 -12.09 -17.95 3.10
C LYS A 155 -10.63 -18.27 2.89
N GLU A 156 -9.98 -18.76 3.95
CA GLU A 156 -8.56 -19.12 3.93
C GLU A 156 -8.34 -20.44 4.67
N LYS A 157 -7.24 -21.14 4.35
CA LYS A 157 -6.80 -22.36 5.03
C LYS A 157 -5.31 -22.25 5.38
N PHE A 158 -5.05 -22.03 6.65
CA PHE A 158 -3.67 -21.96 7.13
C PHE A 158 -3.07 -23.35 7.24
N PRO A 159 -1.92 -23.65 6.60
CA PRO A 159 -1.41 -25.02 6.48
C PRO A 159 -0.83 -25.59 7.78
N THR A 160 -0.40 -24.75 8.72
CA THR A 160 0.23 -25.18 9.98
C THR A 160 -0.35 -24.44 11.17
N ALA A 161 -0.18 -24.99 12.37
CA ALA A 161 -0.42 -24.25 13.60
C ALA A 161 0.61 -23.14 13.76
N GLY A 162 0.23 -22.07 14.46
CA GLY A 162 1.10 -20.93 14.75
C GLY A 162 0.40 -19.60 14.52
N LYS A 163 1.18 -18.53 14.62
CA LYS A 163 0.72 -17.18 14.37
C LYS A 163 0.90 -16.83 12.90
N TYR A 164 -0.11 -16.19 12.34
CA TYR A 164 -0.08 -15.60 11.01
C TYR A 164 -0.32 -14.10 11.11
N THR A 165 0.46 -13.32 10.38
CA THR A 165 0.26 -11.89 10.21
C THR A 165 -0.36 -11.66 8.85
N LEU A 166 -1.44 -10.85 8.84
CA LEU A 166 -2.12 -10.45 7.63
C LEU A 166 -1.97 -8.94 7.48
N PHE A 167 -1.65 -8.51 6.27
CA PHE A 167 -1.56 -7.10 5.90
C PHE A 167 -2.79 -6.79 5.04
N ALA A 168 -3.72 -6.04 5.60
CA ALA A 168 -4.85 -5.51 4.84
C ALA A 168 -4.41 -4.18 4.22
N ASP A 169 -4.20 -4.21 2.93
CA ASP A 169 -3.71 -3.13 2.10
C ASP A 169 -4.89 -2.59 1.29
N TYR A 170 -5.28 -1.32 1.54
CA TYR A 170 -6.50 -0.73 1.01
C TYR A 170 -6.44 0.81 0.98
N LYS A 171 -7.29 1.41 0.15
CA LYS A 171 -7.45 2.87 0.08
C LYS A 171 -8.88 3.28 0.45
N PRO A 172 -9.08 3.93 1.60
CA PRO A 172 -10.35 4.55 1.92
C PRO A 172 -10.65 5.69 0.93
N SER A 173 -11.91 5.81 0.49
CA SER A 173 -12.28 6.87 -0.46
C SER A 173 -12.06 8.25 0.16
N GLY A 174 -11.31 9.10 -0.54
CA GLY A 174 -10.95 10.44 -0.08
C GLY A 174 -9.90 10.48 1.03
N ALA A 175 -9.15 9.39 1.25
CA ALA A 175 -8.08 9.32 2.24
C ALA A 175 -6.82 8.65 1.67
N ASN A 176 -5.74 8.70 2.42
CA ASN A 176 -4.49 8.06 2.05
C ASN A 176 -4.59 6.54 2.09
N HIS A 177 -3.80 5.92 1.23
CA HIS A 177 -3.56 4.48 1.25
C HIS A 177 -3.13 4.00 2.65
N THR A 178 -3.62 2.86 3.07
CA THR A 178 -3.48 2.35 4.44
C THR A 178 -3.18 0.86 4.43
N VAL A 179 -2.26 0.44 5.28
CA VAL A 179 -1.98 -0.98 5.56
C VAL A 179 -2.18 -1.24 7.04
N ASP A 180 -3.15 -2.09 7.38
CA ASP A 180 -3.38 -2.55 8.74
C ASP A 180 -2.85 -3.97 8.94
N ASN A 181 -2.20 -4.19 10.09
CA ASN A 181 -1.70 -5.50 10.49
C ASN A 181 -2.77 -6.23 11.32
N LEU A 182 -3.18 -7.38 10.82
CA LEU A 182 -4.18 -8.26 11.44
C LEU A 182 -3.50 -9.58 11.81
N ASN A 183 -4.02 -10.30 12.81
CA ASN A 183 -3.41 -11.55 13.25
C ASN A 183 -4.42 -12.68 13.38
N VAL A 184 -4.01 -13.89 12.98
CA VAL A 184 -4.74 -15.14 13.20
C VAL A 184 -3.84 -16.09 13.98
N ASN A 185 -4.38 -16.69 15.05
CA ASN A 185 -3.70 -17.73 15.82
C ASN A 185 -4.31 -19.10 15.50
N VAL A 186 -3.58 -19.94 14.82
CA VAL A 186 -4.00 -21.29 14.42
C VAL A 186 -3.54 -22.29 15.49
N LEU A 187 -4.49 -23.02 16.05
CA LEU A 187 -4.25 -23.96 17.16
C LEU A 187 -3.57 -25.25 16.69
N GLY A 188 -2.72 -25.81 17.54
CA GLY A 188 -2.04 -27.08 17.32
C GLY A 188 -0.58 -27.03 17.71
N THR A 189 0.17 -28.05 17.31
CA THR A 189 1.63 -28.09 17.51
C THR A 189 2.31 -27.23 16.44
N VAL A 190 2.95 -26.16 16.89
CA VAL A 190 3.69 -25.26 16.01
C VAL A 190 4.95 -25.98 15.51
N PRO A 191 5.18 -26.08 14.19
CA PRO A 191 6.39 -26.66 13.65
C PRO A 191 7.62 -25.81 14.00
N PRO A 192 8.85 -26.37 13.97
CA PRO A 192 10.07 -25.59 14.09
C PRO A 192 10.11 -24.49 13.05
N ALA A 193 10.47 -23.26 13.48
CA ALA A 193 10.57 -22.13 12.57
C ALA A 193 11.66 -22.36 11.52
N LYS A 194 11.36 -21.96 10.27
CA LYS A 194 12.33 -21.99 9.19
C LYS A 194 13.39 -20.91 9.41
N SER A 195 14.66 -21.29 9.27
CA SER A 195 15.76 -20.34 9.26
C SER A 195 16.18 -20.01 7.83
N TYR A 196 16.63 -18.79 7.62
CA TYR A 196 17.10 -18.28 6.34
C TYR A 196 18.57 -17.88 6.48
N GLY A 197 19.37 -18.25 5.48
CA GLY A 197 20.81 -17.97 5.43
C GLY A 197 21.15 -16.96 4.34
N ALA A 198 21.95 -17.39 3.36
CA ALA A 198 22.37 -16.56 2.24
C ALA A 198 21.19 -16.11 1.36
N ASP A 199 21.44 -15.12 0.52
CA ASP A 199 20.52 -14.69 -0.52
C ASP A 199 20.04 -15.85 -1.39
N LYS A 200 18.74 -15.87 -1.65
CA LYS A 200 18.11 -16.69 -2.68
C LYS A 200 17.42 -15.74 -3.66
N LEU A 201 18.11 -15.38 -4.72
CA LEU A 201 17.63 -14.38 -5.70
C LEU A 201 17.08 -15.03 -6.96
N THR A 202 17.04 -16.35 -7.04
CA THR A 202 16.32 -17.10 -8.08
C THR A 202 15.26 -17.98 -7.41
N GLY A 203 14.01 -17.74 -7.77
CA GLY A 203 12.85 -18.48 -7.27
C GLY A 203 12.17 -19.26 -8.39
N ALA A 204 11.87 -20.55 -8.16
CA ALA A 204 10.99 -21.32 -9.03
C ALA A 204 9.53 -20.88 -8.83
N ALA A 205 8.76 -20.76 -9.94
CA ALA A 205 7.34 -20.41 -9.90
C ALA A 205 6.41 -21.57 -10.33
N GLY A 206 6.99 -22.67 -10.77
CA GLY A 206 6.24 -23.84 -11.28
C GLY A 206 6.14 -23.86 -12.81
N ASP A 207 5.75 -24.99 -13.37
CA ASP A 207 5.58 -25.24 -14.82
C ASP A 207 6.77 -24.79 -15.68
N GLY A 208 8.00 -24.87 -15.12
CA GLY A 208 9.24 -24.44 -15.78
C GLY A 208 9.51 -22.93 -15.66
N PHE A 209 8.61 -22.14 -15.07
CA PHE A 209 8.86 -20.73 -14.78
C PHE A 209 9.77 -20.56 -13.55
N SER A 210 10.65 -19.58 -13.65
CA SER A 210 11.43 -19.03 -12.54
C SER A 210 11.64 -17.54 -12.73
N VAL A 211 11.94 -16.83 -11.64
CA VAL A 211 12.31 -15.41 -11.69
C VAL A 211 13.66 -15.24 -11.01
N THR A 212 14.55 -14.46 -11.63
CA THR A 212 15.83 -14.08 -11.04
C THR A 212 15.83 -12.58 -10.78
N LEU A 213 16.11 -12.18 -9.54
CA LEU A 213 16.27 -10.80 -9.13
C LEU A 213 17.74 -10.42 -9.15
N THR A 214 18.05 -9.26 -9.74
CA THR A 214 19.39 -8.70 -9.78
C THR A 214 19.36 -7.25 -9.32
N PRO A 215 19.82 -6.95 -8.10
CA PRO A 215 19.95 -5.57 -7.65
C PRO A 215 21.11 -4.88 -8.41
N ASP A 216 20.88 -3.67 -8.92
CA ASP A 216 21.86 -2.94 -9.73
C ASP A 216 23.18 -2.70 -8.98
N ALA A 217 23.10 -2.43 -7.67
CA ALA A 217 24.28 -2.27 -6.81
C ALA A 217 24.97 -3.60 -6.44
N GLY A 218 24.47 -4.76 -6.95
CA GLY A 218 24.97 -6.09 -6.61
C GLY A 218 24.69 -6.54 -5.18
N LYS A 219 23.98 -5.75 -4.38
CA LYS A 219 23.62 -6.02 -2.98
C LYS A 219 22.36 -5.24 -2.59
N PHE A 220 21.71 -5.65 -1.51
CA PHE A 220 20.66 -4.87 -0.84
C PHE A 220 21.26 -4.13 0.36
N ALA A 221 20.91 -2.86 0.52
CA ALA A 221 21.35 -2.05 1.65
C ALA A 221 20.28 -1.03 2.07
N THR A 222 20.31 -0.61 3.33
CA THR A 222 19.44 0.45 3.85
C THR A 222 19.87 1.83 3.36
N ASN A 223 18.99 2.82 3.53
CA ASN A 223 19.26 4.25 3.26
C ASN A 223 19.67 4.56 1.80
N MET A 224 19.28 3.73 0.86
CA MET A 224 19.47 3.97 -0.56
C MET A 224 18.28 3.42 -1.36
N ALA A 225 17.91 4.11 -2.43
CA ALA A 225 16.98 3.57 -3.40
C ALA A 225 17.62 2.34 -4.06
N THR A 226 16.88 1.25 -4.11
CA THR A 226 17.36 -0.01 -4.67
C THR A 226 16.56 -0.31 -5.93
N HIS A 227 17.24 -0.35 -7.06
CA HIS A 227 16.70 -0.84 -8.32
C HIS A 227 17.01 -2.34 -8.44
N ILE A 228 16.02 -3.11 -8.86
CA ILE A 228 16.10 -4.57 -8.96
C ILE A 228 15.51 -4.99 -10.30
N ASN A 229 16.34 -5.58 -11.15
CA ASN A 229 15.89 -6.20 -12.38
C ASN A 229 15.33 -7.60 -12.09
N GLY A 230 14.10 -7.87 -12.53
CA GLY A 230 13.44 -9.16 -12.40
C GLY A 230 13.33 -9.85 -13.76
N GLU A 231 14.18 -10.86 -14.03
CA GLU A 231 14.12 -11.62 -15.26
C GLU A 231 13.26 -12.87 -15.11
N VAL A 232 12.24 -13.00 -15.96
CA VAL A 232 11.40 -14.22 -16.02
C VAL A 232 12.04 -15.22 -16.99
N LEU A 233 12.15 -16.46 -16.56
CA LEU A 233 12.63 -17.56 -17.36
C LEU A 233 11.56 -18.65 -17.50
N LEU A 234 11.44 -19.24 -18.68
CA LEU A 234 10.64 -20.46 -18.92
C LEU A 234 11.57 -21.55 -19.43
N ASN A 235 11.74 -22.63 -18.68
CA ASN A 235 12.68 -23.71 -18.98
C ASN A 235 14.11 -23.18 -19.27
N GLY A 236 14.55 -22.19 -18.48
CA GLY A 236 15.89 -21.56 -18.61
C GLY A 236 16.04 -20.56 -19.76
N LYS A 237 14.99 -20.23 -20.48
CA LYS A 237 15.00 -19.22 -21.54
C LYS A 237 14.28 -17.96 -21.09
N ALA A 238 14.87 -16.80 -21.35
CA ALA A 238 14.28 -15.51 -21.03
C ALA A 238 12.90 -15.33 -21.70
N VAL A 239 11.95 -14.80 -20.95
CA VAL A 239 10.61 -14.43 -21.40
C VAL A 239 10.51 -12.92 -21.36
N ASP A 240 10.11 -12.31 -22.46
CA ASP A 240 9.74 -10.89 -22.48
C ASP A 240 8.46 -10.70 -21.65
N VAL A 241 8.56 -9.98 -20.52
CA VAL A 241 7.44 -9.79 -19.60
C VAL A 241 6.30 -8.97 -20.20
N ASN A 242 6.54 -8.22 -21.30
CA ASN A 242 5.46 -7.58 -22.05
C ASN A 242 4.47 -8.59 -22.65
N THR A 243 4.91 -9.83 -22.88
CA THR A 243 4.07 -10.92 -23.42
C THR A 243 3.24 -11.62 -22.34
N LEU A 244 3.49 -11.34 -21.07
CA LEU A 244 2.69 -11.86 -19.96
C LEU A 244 1.34 -11.16 -19.89
N GLU A 245 0.35 -11.85 -19.35
CA GLU A 245 -0.96 -11.29 -19.08
C GLU A 245 -0.89 -10.30 -17.91
N ASP A 246 -1.81 -9.34 -17.89
CA ASP A 246 -1.95 -8.49 -16.72
C ASP A 246 -2.56 -9.30 -15.56
N TYR A 247 -1.94 -9.20 -14.42
CA TYR A 247 -2.43 -9.72 -13.15
C TYR A 247 -2.77 -8.56 -12.24
N LEU A 248 -4.05 -8.42 -11.88
CA LEU A 248 -4.56 -7.32 -11.07
C LEU A 248 -4.18 -5.93 -11.62
N GLY A 249 -4.28 -5.76 -12.94
CA GLY A 249 -4.02 -4.47 -13.60
C GLY A 249 -2.55 -4.09 -13.78
N ALA A 250 -1.61 -4.99 -13.45
CA ALA A 250 -0.18 -4.81 -13.68
C ALA A 250 0.46 -6.10 -14.23
N LYS A 251 1.68 -6.02 -14.76
CA LYS A 251 2.38 -7.23 -15.24
C LYS A 251 2.80 -8.17 -14.11
N ALA A 252 3.02 -7.63 -12.92
CA ALA A 252 3.30 -8.40 -11.71
C ALA A 252 3.03 -7.58 -10.45
N HIS A 253 2.99 -8.27 -9.30
CA HIS A 253 3.00 -7.69 -7.96
C HIS A 253 4.11 -8.32 -7.15
N MET A 254 4.85 -7.52 -6.40
CA MET A 254 5.86 -8.01 -5.48
C MET A 254 5.57 -7.56 -4.05
N VAL A 255 5.60 -8.52 -3.16
CA VAL A 255 5.51 -8.29 -1.71
C VAL A 255 6.84 -8.63 -1.08
N VAL A 256 7.32 -7.77 -0.20
CA VAL A 256 8.54 -8.00 0.58
C VAL A 256 8.22 -7.77 2.05
N VAL A 257 8.63 -8.71 2.91
CA VAL A 257 8.38 -8.65 4.36
C VAL A 257 9.67 -8.88 5.14
N SER A 258 9.96 -8.00 6.09
CA SER A 258 11.06 -8.16 7.04
C SER A 258 10.79 -9.32 7.99
N LEU A 259 11.76 -10.22 8.17
CA LEU A 259 11.62 -11.33 9.11
C LEU A 259 11.58 -10.84 10.56
N ALA A 260 12.31 -9.78 10.88
CA ALA A 260 12.48 -9.30 12.24
C ALA A 260 11.25 -8.60 12.82
N ASP A 261 10.67 -7.67 12.08
CA ASP A 261 9.61 -6.78 12.57
C ASP A 261 8.34 -6.79 11.70
N LYS A 262 8.30 -7.67 10.69
CA LYS A 262 7.18 -7.79 9.75
C LYS A 262 6.89 -6.48 9.01
N LYS A 263 7.92 -5.62 8.83
CA LYS A 263 7.77 -4.47 7.94
C LYS A 263 7.38 -4.96 6.55
N TYR A 264 6.25 -4.47 6.09
CA TYR A 264 5.65 -4.81 4.80
C TYR A 264 6.03 -3.76 3.76
N LEU A 265 6.41 -4.22 2.59
CA LEU A 265 6.68 -3.40 1.40
C LEU A 265 5.91 -4.02 0.23
N HIS A 266 5.02 -3.25 -0.38
CA HIS A 266 4.32 -3.63 -1.61
C HIS A 266 4.98 -2.88 -2.76
N VAL A 267 5.51 -3.61 -3.73
CA VAL A 267 6.27 -3.07 -4.86
C VAL A 267 5.54 -3.44 -6.15
N HIS A 268 5.24 -2.44 -6.98
CA HIS A 268 4.64 -2.65 -8.29
C HIS A 268 5.75 -2.56 -9.35
N PRO A 269 6.09 -3.67 -10.01
CA PRO A 269 7.07 -3.65 -11.08
C PRO A 269 6.58 -2.81 -12.26
N SER A 270 7.42 -1.91 -12.76
CA SER A 270 7.34 -1.42 -14.12
C SER A 270 7.97 -2.43 -15.09
N VAL A 271 7.97 -2.14 -16.38
CA VAL A 271 8.61 -2.99 -17.39
C VAL A 271 9.63 -2.18 -18.14
N GLU A 272 10.88 -2.62 -18.08
CA GLU A 272 11.98 -2.05 -18.84
C GLU A 272 12.77 -3.15 -19.55
N GLY A 273 13.05 -2.96 -20.83
CA GLY A 273 13.84 -3.91 -21.63
C GLY A 273 13.32 -5.35 -21.63
N GLY A 274 12.00 -5.55 -21.49
CA GLY A 274 11.36 -6.87 -21.45
C GLY A 274 11.54 -7.61 -20.11
N LYS A 275 11.94 -6.90 -19.06
CA LYS A 275 12.10 -7.41 -17.69
C LYS A 275 11.24 -6.60 -16.73
N PHE A 276 10.98 -7.14 -15.54
CA PHE A 276 10.45 -6.36 -14.44
C PHE A 276 11.51 -5.40 -13.92
N ASP A 277 11.14 -4.16 -13.74
CA ASP A 277 11.93 -3.13 -13.10
C ASP A 277 11.26 -2.74 -11.78
N LEU A 278 11.95 -3.01 -10.67
CA LEU A 278 11.43 -2.87 -9.31
C LEU A 278 12.25 -1.84 -8.56
N HIS A 279 11.55 -0.96 -7.87
CA HIS A 279 12.15 0.09 -7.06
C HIS A 279 11.67 -0.05 -5.61
N THR A 280 12.60 -0.04 -4.66
CA THR A 280 12.27 -0.10 -3.24
C THR A 280 13.34 0.53 -2.37
N THR A 281 13.00 0.84 -1.13
CA THR A 281 13.93 1.31 -0.11
C THR A 281 13.76 0.47 1.15
N PHE A 282 14.88 0.01 1.70
CA PHE A 282 14.87 -0.74 2.94
C PHE A 282 15.25 0.18 4.12
N ASP A 283 14.40 0.23 5.14
CA ASP A 283 14.60 1.10 6.31
C ASP A 283 15.55 0.48 7.34
N LYS A 284 15.63 -0.86 7.40
CA LYS A 284 16.42 -1.60 8.40
C LYS A 284 17.24 -2.71 7.77
N PRO A 285 18.44 -2.99 8.29
CA PRO A 285 19.19 -4.18 7.86
C PRO A 285 18.53 -5.45 8.41
N GLY A 286 18.77 -6.57 7.74
CA GLY A 286 18.27 -7.87 8.15
C GLY A 286 17.82 -8.75 7.01
N ILE A 287 17.15 -9.84 7.34
CA ILE A 287 16.62 -10.80 6.38
C ILE A 287 15.20 -10.37 6.00
N TYR A 288 14.95 -10.31 4.70
CA TYR A 288 13.63 -10.10 4.11
C TYR A 288 13.26 -11.30 3.27
N ARG A 289 11.97 -11.61 3.25
CA ARG A 289 11.37 -12.54 2.30
C ARG A 289 10.60 -11.75 1.25
N GLY A 290 10.74 -12.14 -0.01
CA GLY A 290 10.01 -11.54 -1.13
C GLY A 290 9.24 -12.59 -1.91
N TRP A 291 8.09 -12.18 -2.47
CA TRP A 291 7.28 -12.98 -3.38
C TRP A 291 6.86 -12.11 -4.55
N ILE A 292 7.13 -12.57 -5.76
CA ILE A 292 6.63 -11.94 -6.99
C ILE A 292 5.58 -12.84 -7.62
N GLN A 293 4.47 -12.23 -8.02
CA GLN A 293 3.36 -12.90 -8.69
C GLN A 293 3.14 -12.31 -10.07
N PHE A 294 2.99 -13.15 -11.06
CA PHE A 294 2.68 -12.78 -12.45
C PHE A 294 1.73 -13.80 -13.07
N GLN A 295 1.08 -13.44 -14.17
CA GLN A 295 0.11 -14.31 -14.84
C GLN A 295 0.57 -14.70 -16.23
N SER A 296 0.39 -15.98 -16.57
CA SER A 296 0.57 -16.50 -17.92
C SER A 296 -0.45 -17.60 -18.21
N LYS A 297 -1.12 -17.53 -19.35
CA LYS A 297 -2.16 -18.48 -19.80
C LYS A 297 -3.27 -18.70 -18.77
N GLY A 298 -3.74 -17.60 -18.16
CA GLY A 298 -4.79 -17.60 -17.15
C GLY A 298 -4.38 -18.17 -15.78
N LYS A 299 -3.11 -18.54 -15.58
CA LYS A 299 -2.59 -19.07 -14.31
C LYS A 299 -1.63 -18.09 -13.67
N VAL A 300 -1.80 -17.87 -12.37
CA VAL A 300 -0.89 -17.06 -11.54
C VAL A 300 0.28 -17.92 -11.08
N TYR A 301 1.46 -17.39 -11.20
CA TYR A 301 2.73 -17.98 -10.78
C TYR A 301 3.35 -17.14 -9.68
N THR A 302 3.91 -17.79 -8.67
CA THR A 302 4.56 -17.12 -7.53
C THR A 302 5.98 -17.63 -7.37
N SER A 303 6.96 -16.72 -7.41
CA SER A 303 8.37 -16.99 -7.05
C SER A 303 8.69 -16.40 -5.69
N ASP A 304 9.49 -17.10 -4.88
CA ASP A 304 9.90 -16.68 -3.55
C ASP A 304 11.40 -16.41 -3.45
N PHE A 305 11.78 -15.45 -2.63
CA PHE A 305 13.14 -14.96 -2.49
C PHE A 305 13.55 -14.81 -1.01
N VAL A 306 14.86 -14.83 -0.78
CA VAL A 306 15.51 -14.39 0.47
C VAL A 306 16.47 -13.28 0.10
N MET A 307 16.36 -12.15 0.77
CA MET A 307 17.21 -10.98 0.57
C MET A 307 17.87 -10.60 1.88
N ASN A 308 19.21 -10.53 1.90
CA ASN A 308 19.96 -10.05 3.05
C ASN A 308 20.28 -8.57 2.83
N VAL A 309 19.62 -7.71 3.57
CA VAL A 309 19.80 -6.27 3.52
C VAL A 309 20.91 -5.88 4.50
N ALA A 310 21.99 -5.34 3.99
CA ALA A 310 23.09 -4.82 4.80
C ALA A 310 22.78 -3.39 5.30
N GLU A 311 23.50 -2.95 6.33
CA GLU A 311 23.48 -1.55 6.71
C GLU A 311 24.20 -0.70 5.67
N GLY A 312 23.48 0.24 5.06
CA GLY A 312 24.03 1.20 4.10
C GLY A 312 24.76 2.32 4.81
N LYS A 313 25.92 2.70 4.31
CA LYS A 313 26.66 3.88 4.81
C LYS A 313 26.16 5.12 4.07
N MET A 314 25.90 6.22 4.76
CA MET A 314 25.49 7.50 4.17
C MET A 314 26.48 8.06 3.13
N ASN A 315 27.67 7.48 2.99
CA ASN A 315 28.69 7.90 2.02
C ASN A 315 28.57 7.20 0.65
N ASP A 316 27.67 6.23 0.49
CA ASP A 316 27.46 5.50 -0.77
C ASP A 316 26.50 6.26 -1.72
N MET A 317 25.95 7.42 -1.32
CA MET A 317 25.27 8.34 -2.23
C MET A 317 26.30 8.91 -3.20
N LYS A 318 26.20 8.58 -4.49
CA LYS A 318 27.02 9.21 -5.53
C LYS A 318 26.81 10.72 -5.48
N LYS A 319 27.92 11.48 -5.60
CA LYS A 319 27.89 12.96 -5.63
C LYS A 319 27.02 13.54 -6.76
N ASP A 320 26.59 12.74 -7.70
CA ASP A 320 25.72 13.12 -8.81
C ASP A 320 24.27 13.34 -8.39
N ASP A 321 23.78 12.59 -7.40
CA ASP A 321 22.40 12.73 -6.89
C ASP A 321 22.20 14.01 -6.02
N MET A 322 23.30 14.63 -5.56
CA MET A 322 23.22 15.85 -4.79
C MET A 322 23.21 17.14 -5.64
N LYS A 323 23.38 17.05 -6.95
CA LYS A 323 23.40 18.22 -7.83
C LYS A 323 22.01 18.66 -8.25
N ASP A 324 21.05 17.75 -8.26
CA ASP A 324 19.65 18.02 -8.68
C ASP A 324 18.76 18.49 -7.52
N MET A 325 19.27 18.47 -6.28
CA MET A 325 18.54 19.00 -5.11
C MET A 325 18.81 20.49 -4.80
N LYS A 326 19.51 21.22 -5.68
CA LYS A 326 19.80 22.64 -5.50
C LYS A 326 19.26 23.49 -6.65
N HIS A 327 17.95 23.44 -6.86
CA HIS A 327 17.28 24.51 -7.61
C HIS A 327 15.85 24.66 -7.11
#